data_08b1efb723f7ae03984ae00ee8f37ab3
#
_entry.id   08b1efb723f7ae03984ae00ee8f37ab3
#
_cell.length_a   1.000
_cell.length_b   1.000
_cell.length_c   1.000
_cell.angle_alpha   90.00
_cell.angle_beta   90.00
_cell.angle_gamma   90.00
#
_symmetry.space_group_name_H-M   'P 1'
#
loop_
_entity.id
_entity.type
_entity.pdbx_description
1 polymer ?
#
loop_
_entity_poly.entity_id
_entity_poly.type
_entity_poly.pdbx_seq_one_letter_code
_entity_poly.pdbx_strand_id
1 'polypeptide(L)'
;MAYEARFVFKPNPGADLDGIFSAMKECAALWQKHGASRPRLWSVTAGELGNYVLVADFENAAAYAKVVDALSADPDFKRWQAGNVKTGAITWTRSNLLREIDLGA
;
A
#
# COMPACT_ATOMS: atom_id res chain seq x y z
N MET A 1 20.07 1.63 -4.59
CA MET A 1 19.62 0.83 -3.45
C MET A 1 18.11 0.98 -3.28
N ALA A 2 17.39 -0.11 -3.15
CA ALA A 2 15.96 -0.09 -3.16
C ALA A 2 15.37 0.07 -1.76
N TYR A 3 14.27 0.81 -1.70
CA TYR A 3 13.38 0.86 -0.55
C TYR A 3 12.06 0.20 -0.92
N GLU A 4 11.42 -0.42 0.05
CA GLU A 4 10.12 -1.06 -0.13
C GLU A 4 9.19 -0.59 0.97
N ALA A 5 8.04 -0.05 0.58
CA ALA A 5 6.98 0.31 1.53
C ALA A 5 5.98 -0.82 1.60
N ARG A 6 5.60 -1.21 2.81
CA ARG A 6 4.60 -2.24 3.09
C ARG A 6 3.48 -1.68 3.93
N PHE A 7 2.25 -1.92 3.51
CA PHE A 7 1.05 -1.51 4.24
C PHE A 7 0.22 -2.76 4.49
N VAL A 8 0.17 -3.18 5.75
CA VAL A 8 -0.51 -4.41 6.15
C VAL A 8 -1.93 -4.07 6.58
N PHE A 9 -2.90 -4.79 6.04
CA PHE A 9 -4.30 -4.60 6.42
C PHE A 9 -5.01 -5.94 6.57
N LYS A 10 -6.11 -5.88 7.27
CA LYS A 10 -6.99 -7.01 7.53
C LYS A 10 -8.39 -6.67 7.05
N PRO A 11 -9.04 -7.52 6.24
CA PRO A 11 -10.46 -7.37 5.95
C PRO A 11 -11.28 -7.51 7.22
N ASN A 12 -12.26 -6.63 7.39
CA ASN A 12 -13.18 -6.72 8.52
C ASN A 12 -14.21 -7.82 8.26
N PRO A 13 -14.81 -8.41 9.32
CA PRO A 13 -15.84 -9.44 9.15
C PRO A 13 -16.99 -8.97 8.25
N GLY A 14 -17.34 -9.81 7.29
CA GLY A 14 -18.42 -9.51 6.35
C GLY A 14 -18.04 -8.60 5.19
N ALA A 15 -16.79 -8.20 5.09
CA ALA A 15 -16.34 -7.34 3.99
C ALA A 15 -16.36 -8.09 2.65
N ASP A 16 -16.62 -7.33 1.57
CA ASP A 16 -16.58 -7.81 0.21
C ASP A 16 -15.12 -7.80 -0.27
N LEU A 17 -14.51 -8.98 -0.44
CA LEU A 17 -13.12 -9.10 -0.89
C LEU A 17 -12.91 -8.53 -2.29
N ASP A 18 -13.84 -8.74 -3.20
CA ASP A 18 -13.71 -8.20 -4.56
C ASP A 18 -13.69 -6.67 -4.54
N GLY A 19 -14.51 -6.07 -3.70
CA GLY A 19 -14.51 -4.63 -3.48
C GLY A 19 -13.19 -4.13 -2.89
N ILE A 20 -12.63 -4.87 -1.94
CA ILE A 20 -11.31 -4.55 -1.36
C ILE A 20 -10.22 -4.60 -2.42
N PHE A 21 -10.19 -5.65 -3.24
CA PHE A 21 -9.17 -5.76 -4.29
C PHE A 21 -9.30 -4.67 -5.34
N SER A 22 -10.52 -4.28 -5.70
CA SER A 22 -10.75 -3.12 -6.60
C SER A 22 -10.22 -1.83 -5.98
N ALA A 23 -10.48 -1.59 -4.70
CA ALA A 23 -9.97 -0.42 -3.99
C ALA A 23 -8.44 -0.42 -3.91
N MET A 24 -7.82 -1.58 -3.68
CA MET A 24 -6.36 -1.69 -3.66
C MET A 24 -5.74 -1.46 -5.03
N LYS A 25 -6.40 -1.90 -6.10
CA LYS A 25 -5.97 -1.63 -7.47
C LYS A 25 -5.96 -0.12 -7.75
N GLU A 26 -7.00 0.59 -7.32
CA GLU A 26 -7.07 2.04 -7.45
C GLU A 26 -5.97 2.74 -6.64
N CYS A 27 -5.75 2.29 -5.41
CA CYS A 27 -4.69 2.81 -4.55
C CYS A 27 -3.32 2.62 -5.19
N ALA A 28 -3.04 1.41 -5.70
CA ALA A 28 -1.80 1.10 -6.39
C ALA A 28 -1.56 2.02 -7.59
N ALA A 29 -2.61 2.28 -8.38
CA ALA A 29 -2.52 3.17 -9.53
C ALA A 29 -2.18 4.61 -9.12
N LEU A 30 -2.74 5.09 -8.01
CA LEU A 30 -2.43 6.42 -7.48
C LEU A 30 -0.98 6.52 -7.02
N TRP A 31 -0.49 5.53 -6.32
CA TRP A 31 0.91 5.47 -5.92
C TRP A 31 1.83 5.47 -7.14
N GLN A 32 1.51 4.67 -8.15
CA GLN A 32 2.29 4.58 -9.38
C GLN A 32 2.28 5.88 -10.17
N LYS A 33 1.15 6.56 -10.21
CA LYS A 33 1.00 7.88 -10.84
C LYS A 33 2.02 8.88 -10.31
N HIS A 34 2.33 8.81 -9.02
CA HIS A 34 3.25 9.73 -8.35
C HIS A 34 4.69 9.22 -8.23
N GLY A 35 5.00 8.07 -8.80
CA GLY A 35 6.37 7.61 -8.94
C GLY A 35 6.76 6.33 -8.21
N ALA A 36 5.83 5.69 -7.50
CA ALA A 36 6.09 4.37 -6.93
C ALA A 36 6.24 3.33 -8.04
N SER A 37 7.12 2.36 -7.83
CA SER A 37 7.35 1.26 -8.78
C SER A 37 6.72 -0.03 -8.29
N ARG A 38 6.30 -0.85 -9.23
CA ARG A 38 5.86 -2.22 -8.97
C ARG A 38 4.89 -2.36 -7.80
N PRO A 39 3.78 -1.61 -7.78
CA PRO A 39 2.78 -1.81 -6.74
C PRO A 39 2.20 -3.22 -6.88
N ARG A 40 2.11 -3.93 -5.76
CA ARG A 40 1.63 -5.31 -5.73
C ARG A 40 0.97 -5.63 -4.41
N LEU A 41 0.10 -6.63 -4.43
CA LEU A 41 -0.61 -7.08 -3.25
C LEU A 41 -0.22 -8.51 -2.95
N TRP A 42 0.15 -8.77 -1.69
CA TRP A 42 0.47 -10.09 -1.18
C TRP A 42 -0.63 -10.56 -0.23
N SER A 43 -0.97 -11.85 -0.29
CA SER A 43 -1.74 -12.48 0.77
C SER A 43 -0.79 -13.15 1.75
N VAL A 44 -1.10 -13.07 3.04
CA VAL A 44 -0.31 -13.76 4.06
C VAL A 44 -0.82 -15.20 4.18
N THR A 45 0.01 -16.16 3.79
CA THR A 45 -0.37 -17.58 3.79
C THR A 45 0.07 -18.32 5.06
N ALA A 46 0.96 -17.72 5.84
CA ALA A 46 1.42 -18.23 7.13
C ALA A 46 1.72 -17.06 8.06
N GLY A 47 1.57 -17.26 9.36
CA GLY A 47 1.70 -16.20 10.35
C GLY A 47 0.36 -15.52 10.57
N GLU A 48 0.22 -14.27 10.19
CA GLU A 48 -1.03 -13.51 10.35
C GLU A 48 -2.02 -13.85 9.22
N LEU A 49 -2.61 -15.03 9.31
CA LEU A 49 -3.56 -15.51 8.29
C LEU A 49 -4.72 -14.53 8.10
N GLY A 50 -5.12 -14.34 6.84
CA GLY A 50 -6.22 -13.43 6.50
C GLY A 50 -5.80 -12.00 6.32
N ASN A 51 -4.53 -11.66 6.55
CA ASN A 51 -4.00 -10.34 6.27
C ASN A 51 -3.49 -10.25 4.83
N TYR A 52 -3.42 -9.03 4.34
CA TYR A 52 -2.87 -8.68 3.02
C TYR A 52 -1.84 -7.58 3.19
N VAL A 53 -0.91 -7.51 2.25
CA VAL A 53 0.15 -6.51 2.26
C VAL A 53 0.19 -5.82 0.91
N LEU A 54 -0.07 -4.52 0.89
CA LEU A 54 0.15 -3.69 -0.28
C LEU A 54 1.60 -3.20 -0.25
N VAL A 55 2.32 -3.42 -1.35
CA VAL A 55 3.76 -3.17 -1.41
C VAL A 55 4.08 -2.33 -2.65
N ALA A 56 5.00 -1.40 -2.52
CA ALA A 56 5.55 -0.65 -3.64
C ALA A 56 7.03 -0.37 -3.40
N ASP A 57 7.79 -0.25 -4.49
CA ASP A 57 9.22 -0.03 -4.46
C ASP A 57 9.56 1.42 -4.76
N PHE A 58 10.66 1.90 -4.17
CA PHE A 58 11.20 3.25 -4.36
C PHE A 58 12.71 3.16 -4.52
N GLU A 59 13.27 4.04 -5.33
CA GLU A 59 14.70 4.07 -5.59
C GLU A 59 15.48 4.42 -4.32
N ASN A 60 14.97 5.35 -3.52
CA ASN A 60 15.59 5.83 -2.28
C ASN A 60 14.55 6.45 -1.36
N ALA A 61 14.98 6.85 -0.17
CA ALA A 61 14.07 7.44 0.82
C ALA A 61 13.49 8.78 0.35
N ALA A 62 14.25 9.57 -0.39
CA ALA A 62 13.78 10.84 -0.93
C ALA A 62 12.65 10.64 -1.95
N ALA A 63 12.76 9.60 -2.79
CA ALA A 63 11.71 9.24 -3.74
C ALA A 63 10.42 8.84 -3.01
N TYR A 64 10.53 8.08 -1.93
CA TYR A 64 9.38 7.74 -1.09
C TYR A 64 8.71 8.98 -0.52
N ALA A 65 9.49 9.87 0.09
CA ALA A 65 8.96 11.10 0.68
C ALA A 65 8.26 11.98 -0.35
N LYS A 66 8.84 12.09 -1.54
CA LYS A 66 8.25 12.86 -2.65
C LYS A 66 6.90 12.30 -3.08
N VAL A 67 6.78 10.98 -3.18
CA VAL A 67 5.51 10.33 -3.54
C VAL A 67 4.47 10.54 -2.45
N VAL A 68 4.83 10.40 -1.18
CA VAL A 68 3.92 10.63 -0.05
C VAL A 68 3.40 12.08 -0.06
N ASP A 69 4.29 13.04 -0.28
CA ASP A 69 3.89 14.45 -0.35
C ASP A 69 2.94 14.70 -1.53
N ALA A 70 3.22 14.13 -2.68
CA ALA A 70 2.38 14.26 -3.86
C ALA A 70 0.99 13.64 -3.65
N LEU A 71 0.93 12.47 -3.04
CA LEU A 71 -0.34 11.80 -2.70
C LEU A 71 -1.16 12.66 -1.72
N SER A 72 -0.51 13.20 -0.70
CA SER A 72 -1.20 14.05 0.29
C SER A 72 -1.84 15.28 -0.32
N ALA A 73 -1.32 15.78 -1.44
CA ALA A 73 -1.84 16.93 -2.17
C ALA A 73 -2.82 16.54 -3.28
N ASP A 74 -2.95 15.27 -3.62
CA ASP A 74 -3.77 14.80 -4.74
C ASP A 74 -5.24 14.65 -4.31
N PRO A 75 -6.18 15.41 -4.93
CA PRO A 75 -7.61 15.27 -4.62
C PRO A 75 -8.15 13.87 -4.88
N ASP A 76 -7.62 13.16 -5.87
CA ASP A 76 -8.05 11.79 -6.19
C ASP A 76 -7.68 10.84 -5.07
N PHE A 77 -6.49 10.98 -4.49
CA PHE A 77 -6.09 10.17 -3.36
C PHE A 77 -6.93 10.47 -2.12
N LYS A 78 -7.22 11.75 -1.87
CA LYS A 78 -8.10 12.16 -0.75
C LYS A 78 -9.49 11.54 -0.89
N ARG A 79 -10.05 11.53 -2.11
CA ARG A 79 -11.34 10.88 -2.36
C ARG A 79 -11.26 9.38 -2.13
N TRP A 80 -10.18 8.74 -2.58
CA TRP A 80 -9.97 7.32 -2.36
C TRP A 80 -9.92 7.01 -0.85
N GLN A 81 -9.16 7.78 -0.08
CA GLN A 81 -9.07 7.61 1.37
C GLN A 81 -10.43 7.75 2.05
N ALA A 82 -11.16 8.80 1.72
CA ALA A 82 -12.48 9.05 2.29
C ALA A 82 -13.46 7.89 1.97
N GLY A 83 -13.45 7.40 0.74
CA GLY A 83 -14.24 6.26 0.32
C GLY A 83 -13.86 4.98 1.06
N ASN A 84 -12.57 4.73 1.21
CA ASN A 84 -12.05 3.57 1.92
C ASN A 84 -12.47 3.57 3.40
N VAL A 85 -12.36 4.71 4.06
CA VAL A 85 -12.81 4.86 5.45
C VAL A 85 -14.33 4.64 5.56
N LYS A 86 -15.08 5.21 4.64
CA LYS A 86 -16.54 5.12 4.64
C LYS A 86 -17.05 3.69 4.49
N THR A 87 -16.39 2.85 3.69
CA THR A 87 -16.80 1.45 3.51
C THR A 87 -16.61 0.63 4.79
N GLY A 88 -15.62 0.97 5.61
CA GLY A 88 -15.29 0.20 6.80
C GLY A 88 -14.83 -1.23 6.50
N ALA A 89 -14.38 -1.49 5.27
CA ALA A 89 -14.09 -2.85 4.81
C ALA A 89 -12.78 -3.42 5.35
N ILE A 90 -11.83 -2.56 5.69
CA ILE A 90 -10.50 -2.99 6.15
C ILE A 90 -10.06 -2.25 7.41
N THR A 91 -9.11 -2.86 8.10
CA THR A 91 -8.38 -2.22 9.19
C THR A 91 -6.90 -2.25 8.82
N TRP A 92 -6.27 -1.08 8.75
CA TRP A 92 -4.82 -0.99 8.60
C TRP A 92 -4.16 -1.38 9.93
N THR A 93 -3.22 -2.31 9.89
CA THR A 93 -2.59 -2.82 11.11
C THR A 93 -1.20 -2.24 11.33
N ARG A 94 -0.44 -2.06 10.26
CA ARG A 94 0.89 -1.43 10.33
C ARG A 94 1.39 -1.04 8.96
N SER A 95 2.41 -0.18 8.94
CA SER A 95 3.20 0.10 7.76
C SER A 95 4.68 0.02 8.11
N ASN A 96 5.48 -0.35 7.12
CA ASN A 96 6.93 -0.43 7.25
C ASN A 96 7.57 0.16 6.00
N LEU A 97 8.69 0.86 6.20
CA LEU A 97 9.57 1.25 5.11
C LEU A 97 10.88 0.49 5.30
N LEU A 98 11.21 -0.37 4.36
CA LEU A 98 12.40 -1.22 4.42
C LEU A 98 13.45 -0.72 3.43
N ARG A 99 14.69 -0.76 3.86
CA ARG A 99 15.83 -0.48 2.98
C ARG A 99 16.57 -1.77 2.72
N GLU A 100 16.79 -2.06 1.45
CA GLU A 100 17.60 -3.21 1.08
C GLU A 100 19.05 -3.03 1.51
N ILE A 101 19.61 -4.08 2.10
CA ILE A 101 21.02 -4.14 2.46
C ILE A 101 21.72 -4.98 1.40
N ASP A 102 22.71 -4.41 0.74
CA ASP A 102 23.54 -5.15 -0.21
C ASP A 102 24.52 -6.01 0.59
N LEU A 103 24.37 -7.32 0.47
CA LEU A 103 25.23 -8.28 1.16
C LEU A 103 26.43 -8.71 0.29
N GLY A 104 26.54 -8.18 -0.93
CA GLY A 104 27.58 -8.56 -1.86
C GLY A 104 27.41 -9.95 -2.47
N ALA A 105 26.19 -10.49 -2.39
CA ALA A 105 25.88 -11.84 -2.86
C ALA A 105 25.10 -11.81 -4.18
#